data_067dda8d1c4297cb3014bb0ce261289a
#
_entry.id   067dda8d1c4297cb3014bb0ce261289a
#
_cell.length_a   1.000
_cell.length_b   1.000
_cell.length_c   1.000
_cell.angle_alpha   90.00
_cell.angle_beta   90.00
_cell.angle_gamma   90.00
#
_symmetry.space_group_name_H-M   'P 1'
#
loop_
_entity.id
_entity.type
_entity.pdbx_description
1 polymer ?
#
loop_
_entity_poly.entity_id
_entity_poly.type
_entity_poly.pdbx_seq_one_letter_code
_entity_poly.pdbx_strand_id
1 'polypeptide(L)'
;MKWRRALGSTQTVNQDTDRSHDRIWFVRRGGQVKGPFPSGKLRRLLDDGIVLPEDEVSDDRKAWRPVTSVPEVLPLRFRHTLGDQAAGIAAERSRDRRKAVIALVVVLTLVGAAVTAALMFRSPVTQSAAGCAAPPGPRVDLARCALDGLSAAGGDLTGAILNNASLAGARLDRARLDGADLRYANLAAAKLGYARLAEAKLVGANLRAADFAYADLKGADLSYADLTGATLGGADLSGARLDSAIWVDGRRCARESVGGCVPVPGGAPSAK
;
A
#
# COMPACT_ATOMS: atom_id res chain seq x y z
N MET A 1 50.78 38.41 -13.85
CA MET A 1 49.98 39.42 -14.60
C MET A 1 48.92 38.70 -15.44
N LYS A 2 47.66 39.16 -15.42
CA LYS A 2 46.50 38.68 -16.20
C LYS A 2 45.82 37.37 -15.72
N TRP A 3 45.10 37.45 -14.62
CA TRP A 3 43.91 36.64 -14.39
C TRP A 3 42.83 37.53 -13.75
N ARG A 4 42.13 38.29 -14.58
CA ARG A 4 40.85 38.93 -14.24
C ARG A 4 40.09 39.07 -15.56
N ARG A 5 39.09 38.18 -15.77
CA ARG A 5 37.82 38.39 -16.47
C ARG A 5 37.23 37.06 -16.92
N ALA A 6 36.34 36.52 -16.13
CA ALA A 6 35.19 35.81 -16.57
C ALA A 6 34.30 35.54 -15.35
N LEU A 7 33.74 36.61 -14.79
CA LEU A 7 32.58 36.52 -13.90
C LEU A 7 31.46 37.24 -14.68
N GLY A 8 30.51 36.49 -15.17
CA GLY A 8 29.38 37.07 -15.86
C GLY A 8 28.51 36.05 -16.54
N SER A 9 27.84 35.19 -15.76
CA SER A 9 26.50 34.76 -16.07
C SER A 9 25.93 34.11 -14.78
N THR A 10 25.26 34.93 -14.00
CA THR A 10 24.34 34.48 -12.99
C THR A 10 23.27 33.66 -13.68
N GLN A 11 23.47 32.34 -13.71
CA GLN A 11 22.35 31.41 -13.85
C GLN A 11 21.55 31.55 -12.55
N THR A 12 20.41 32.20 -12.65
CA THR A 12 19.33 32.07 -11.70
C THR A 12 18.94 30.60 -11.72
N VAL A 13 19.57 29.83 -10.85
CA VAL A 13 19.12 28.48 -10.49
C VAL A 13 17.73 28.68 -9.91
N ASN A 14 16.77 28.14 -10.62
CA ASN A 14 15.36 28.14 -10.25
C ASN A 14 15.27 27.46 -8.89
N GLN A 15 15.21 28.23 -7.80
CA GLN A 15 15.15 27.74 -6.41
C GLN A 15 13.82 27.03 -6.09
N ASP A 16 12.87 27.01 -7.05
CA ASP A 16 11.59 26.33 -6.85
C ASP A 16 11.65 24.82 -7.03
N THR A 17 12.71 24.26 -7.65
CA THR A 17 12.83 22.80 -7.83
C THR A 17 13.39 22.07 -6.62
N ASP A 18 14.07 22.78 -5.71
CA ASP A 18 14.75 22.14 -4.56
C ASP A 18 13.83 22.00 -3.31
N ARG A 19 12.82 22.84 -3.19
CA ARG A 19 11.87 22.76 -2.06
C ARG A 19 10.86 21.63 -2.15
N SER A 20 10.67 21.01 -3.33
CA SER A 20 9.71 19.92 -3.51
C SER A 20 10.18 18.59 -2.93
N HIS A 21 11.50 18.42 -2.69
CA HIS A 21 12.09 17.18 -2.19
C HIS A 21 11.93 17.00 -0.68
N ASP A 22 11.72 18.08 0.07
CA ASP A 22 11.62 18.06 1.54
C ASP A 22 10.17 18.04 2.06
N ARG A 23 9.18 18.14 1.16
CA ARG A 23 7.79 18.14 1.59
C ARG A 23 7.38 16.77 2.13
N ILE A 24 6.74 16.78 3.28
CA ILE A 24 6.29 15.57 4.00
C ILE A 24 4.82 15.33 3.70
N TRP A 25 4.48 14.09 3.38
CA TRP A 25 3.13 13.69 2.99
C TRP A 25 2.58 12.60 3.90
N PHE A 26 1.29 12.65 4.11
CA PHE A 26 0.51 11.59 4.73
C PHE A 26 -0.41 10.99 3.69
N VAL A 27 -0.63 9.69 3.74
CA VAL A 27 -1.51 8.93 2.84
C VAL A 27 -2.70 8.43 3.63
N ARG A 28 -3.90 8.58 3.08
CA ARG A 28 -5.14 8.07 3.67
C ARG A 28 -5.79 7.06 2.72
N ARG A 29 -6.13 5.89 3.27
CA ARG A 29 -6.90 4.84 2.59
C ARG A 29 -7.90 4.25 3.58
N GLY A 30 -9.20 4.20 3.23
CA GLY A 30 -10.23 3.60 4.08
C GLY A 30 -10.27 4.15 5.51
N GLY A 31 -10.01 5.47 5.71
CA GLY A 31 -9.96 6.10 7.02
C GLY A 31 -8.64 5.93 7.80
N GLN A 32 -7.75 5.05 7.36
CA GLN A 32 -6.42 4.90 7.97
C GLN A 32 -5.43 5.89 7.37
N VAL A 33 -4.67 6.56 8.23
CA VAL A 33 -3.63 7.54 7.84
C VAL A 33 -2.25 6.94 8.11
N LYS A 34 -1.38 6.94 7.10
CA LYS A 34 0.01 6.50 7.18
C LYS A 34 0.95 7.64 6.80
N GLY A 35 2.14 7.64 7.34
CA GLY A 35 3.18 8.65 7.13
C GLY A 35 3.83 9.04 8.47
N PRO A 36 4.75 9.98 8.44
CA PRO A 36 5.12 10.89 7.36
C PRO A 36 6.01 10.27 6.27
N PHE A 37 5.78 10.64 5.02
CA PHE A 37 6.61 10.20 3.89
C PHE A 37 7.19 11.42 3.15
N PRO A 38 8.50 11.52 2.94
CA PRO A 38 9.08 12.48 2.02
C PRO A 38 8.56 12.26 0.58
N SER A 39 8.45 13.32 -0.23
CA SER A 39 7.93 13.24 -1.61
C SER A 39 8.61 12.15 -2.45
N GLY A 40 9.93 12.00 -2.33
CA GLY A 40 10.68 10.97 -3.05
C GLY A 40 10.33 9.54 -2.64
N LYS A 41 10.03 9.32 -1.34
CA LYS A 41 9.60 8.02 -0.83
C LYS A 41 8.16 7.70 -1.29
N LEU A 42 7.28 8.70 -1.23
CA LEU A 42 5.90 8.53 -1.68
C LEU A 42 5.83 8.17 -3.16
N ARG A 43 6.71 8.78 -3.99
CA ARG A 43 6.83 8.45 -5.41
C ARG A 43 7.23 6.99 -5.64
N ARG A 44 8.19 6.46 -4.86
CA ARG A 44 8.58 5.04 -4.92
C ARG A 44 7.43 4.12 -4.51
N LEU A 45 6.70 4.46 -3.44
CA LEU A 45 5.55 3.68 -2.99
C LEU A 45 4.43 3.63 -4.04
N LEU A 46 4.29 4.68 -4.87
CA LEU A 46 3.41 4.69 -6.04
C LEU A 46 3.93 3.80 -7.17
N ASP A 47 5.24 3.82 -7.42
CA ASP A 47 5.87 2.95 -8.42
C ASP A 47 5.76 1.48 -8.06
N ASP A 48 5.88 1.16 -6.78
CA ASP A 48 5.78 -0.19 -6.24
C ASP A 48 4.31 -0.67 -6.09
N GLY A 49 3.33 0.18 -6.42
CA GLY A 49 1.90 -0.14 -6.29
C GLY A 49 1.41 -0.25 -4.84
N ILE A 50 2.20 0.22 -3.88
CA ILE A 50 1.88 0.23 -2.45
C ILE A 50 0.90 1.35 -2.12
N VAL A 51 1.11 2.53 -2.70
CA VAL A 51 0.16 3.63 -2.73
C VAL A 51 -0.55 3.59 -4.08
N LEU A 52 -1.87 3.67 -4.07
CA LEU A 52 -2.68 3.59 -5.27
C LEU A 52 -3.05 4.98 -5.77
N PRO A 53 -3.35 5.15 -7.08
CA PRO A 53 -3.77 6.42 -7.64
C PRO A 53 -5.02 7.02 -6.99
N GLU A 54 -5.91 6.18 -6.46
CA GLU A 54 -7.13 6.54 -5.75
C GLU A 54 -6.93 6.92 -4.29
N ASP A 55 -5.75 6.69 -3.71
CA ASP A 55 -5.46 7.11 -2.34
C ASP A 55 -5.42 8.63 -2.25
N GLU A 56 -5.73 9.14 -1.06
CA GLU A 56 -5.67 10.55 -0.78
C GLU A 56 -4.38 10.92 -0.05
N VAL A 57 -3.83 12.09 -0.38
CA VAL A 57 -2.64 12.62 0.28
C VAL A 57 -2.89 14.00 0.86
N SER A 58 -2.14 14.30 1.91
CA SER A 58 -2.15 15.60 2.57
C SER A 58 -0.76 15.91 3.13
N ASP A 59 -0.36 17.16 3.10
CA ASP A 59 0.86 17.66 3.74
C ASP A 59 0.62 18.18 5.17
N ASP A 60 -0.62 18.52 5.49
CA ASP A 60 -1.04 19.11 6.79
C ASP A 60 -2.01 18.24 7.60
N ARG A 61 -2.45 17.10 7.08
CA ARG A 61 -3.49 16.20 7.62
C ARG A 61 -4.89 16.82 7.71
N LYS A 62 -5.10 18.00 7.12
CA LYS A 62 -6.40 18.70 7.14
C LYS A 62 -7.05 18.66 5.77
N ALA A 63 -6.31 19.04 4.73
CA ALA A 63 -6.77 19.05 3.35
C ALA A 63 -6.31 17.77 2.62
N TRP A 64 -7.25 16.86 2.35
CA TRP A 64 -7.00 15.62 1.64
C TRP A 64 -7.37 15.74 0.18
N ARG A 65 -6.51 15.26 -0.70
CA ARG A 65 -6.69 15.32 -2.15
C ARG A 65 -6.15 14.05 -2.81
N PRO A 66 -6.73 13.59 -3.92
CA PRO A 66 -6.25 12.40 -4.61
C PRO A 66 -4.77 12.54 -4.98
N VAL A 67 -4.01 11.44 -4.87
CA VAL A 67 -2.59 11.39 -5.25
C VAL A 67 -2.37 11.93 -6.66
N THR A 68 -3.30 11.60 -7.60
CA THR A 68 -3.24 12.05 -9.00
C THR A 68 -3.31 13.57 -9.18
N SER A 69 -3.83 14.30 -8.21
CA SER A 69 -3.91 15.76 -8.24
C SER A 69 -2.62 16.47 -7.78
N VAL A 70 -1.60 15.71 -7.34
CA VAL A 70 -0.36 16.24 -6.79
C VAL A 70 0.83 15.88 -7.71
N PRO A 71 1.19 16.76 -8.67
CA PRO A 71 2.27 16.47 -9.65
C PRO A 71 3.62 16.17 -9.02
N GLU A 72 3.87 16.71 -7.82
CA GLU A 72 5.14 16.57 -7.09
C GLU A 72 5.44 15.13 -6.67
N VAL A 73 4.41 14.34 -6.42
CA VAL A 73 4.55 12.95 -5.96
C VAL A 73 4.31 11.94 -7.07
N LEU A 74 3.86 12.39 -8.25
CA LEU A 74 3.62 11.49 -9.39
C LEU A 74 4.94 11.09 -10.07
N PRO A 75 5.17 9.79 -10.31
CA PRO A 75 6.23 9.30 -11.16
C PRO A 75 6.12 9.85 -12.59
N LEU A 76 7.26 9.99 -13.27
CA LEU A 76 7.31 10.56 -14.64
C LEU A 76 6.39 9.81 -15.62
N ARG A 77 6.26 8.49 -15.48
CA ARG A 77 5.38 7.66 -16.32
C ARG A 77 3.89 8.07 -16.26
N PHE A 78 3.43 8.57 -15.11
CA PHE A 78 2.04 9.02 -14.95
C PHE A 78 1.82 10.47 -15.42
N ARG A 79 2.89 11.29 -15.51
CA ARG A 79 2.79 12.69 -15.97
C ARG A 79 2.50 12.80 -17.45
N HIS A 80 3.01 11.88 -18.27
CA HIS A 80 2.77 11.88 -19.72
C HIS A 80 1.33 11.49 -20.06
N THR A 81 0.74 10.53 -19.37
CA THR A 81 -0.65 10.10 -19.62
C THR A 81 -1.70 11.16 -19.25
N LEU A 82 -1.40 12.04 -18.28
CA LEU A 82 -2.30 13.14 -17.90
C LEU A 82 -2.16 14.37 -18.79
N GLY A 83 -0.96 14.61 -19.38
CA GLY A 83 -0.69 15.74 -20.28
C GLY A 83 -1.34 15.59 -21.66
N ASP A 84 -1.34 14.39 -22.20
CA ASP A 84 -1.91 14.11 -23.54
C ASP A 84 -3.44 14.16 -23.55
N GLN A 85 -4.11 13.88 -22.42
CA GLN A 85 -5.58 14.00 -22.31
C GLN A 85 -6.05 15.47 -22.26
N ALA A 86 -5.24 16.38 -21.72
CA ALA A 86 -5.58 17.81 -21.64
C ALA A 86 -5.39 18.55 -22.97
N ALA A 87 -4.41 18.14 -23.77
CA ALA A 87 -4.12 18.79 -25.07
C ALA A 87 -5.09 18.38 -26.19
N GLY A 88 -5.65 17.14 -26.13
CA GLY A 88 -6.62 16.65 -27.11
C GLY A 88 -7.99 17.33 -27.03
N ILE A 89 -8.38 17.84 -25.87
CA ILE A 89 -9.72 18.41 -25.63
C ILE A 89 -9.85 19.86 -26.13
N ALA A 90 -8.74 20.58 -26.31
CA ALA A 90 -8.74 21.99 -26.70
C ALA A 90 -8.81 22.24 -28.22
N ALA A 91 -8.44 21.28 -29.07
CA ALA A 91 -8.28 21.48 -30.50
C ALA A 91 -9.54 21.22 -31.36
N GLU A 92 -10.57 20.61 -30.80
CA GLU A 92 -11.72 20.09 -31.58
C GLU A 92 -13.04 20.88 -31.45
N ARG A 93 -13.01 22.08 -30.91
CA ARG A 93 -14.23 22.86 -30.56
C ARG A 93 -14.80 23.73 -31.67
N SER A 94 -14.37 23.65 -32.92
CA SER A 94 -14.83 24.64 -33.93
C SER A 94 -15.45 24.15 -35.22
N ARG A 95 -15.64 22.85 -35.43
CA ARG A 95 -16.35 22.37 -36.65
C ARG A 95 -17.43 21.32 -36.31
N ASP A 96 -18.67 21.66 -36.61
CA ASP A 96 -19.84 20.76 -36.75
C ASP A 96 -20.79 20.59 -35.56
N ARG A 97 -21.41 21.65 -35.12
CA ARG A 97 -22.55 21.56 -34.17
C ARG A 97 -23.72 20.66 -34.70
N ARG A 98 -23.95 20.53 -36.00
CA ARG A 98 -25.03 19.66 -36.53
C ARG A 98 -24.66 18.18 -36.55
N LYS A 99 -23.44 17.81 -36.90
CA LYS A 99 -22.96 16.42 -36.83
C LYS A 99 -22.77 15.95 -35.39
N ALA A 100 -22.41 16.83 -34.50
CA ALA A 100 -22.27 16.54 -33.07
C ALA A 100 -23.64 16.15 -32.44
N VAL A 101 -24.73 16.79 -32.84
CA VAL A 101 -26.05 16.45 -32.30
C VAL A 101 -26.51 15.07 -32.82
N ILE A 102 -26.28 14.76 -34.08
CA ILE A 102 -26.62 13.45 -34.64
C ILE A 102 -25.75 12.36 -34.03
N ALA A 103 -24.44 12.59 -33.88
CA ALA A 103 -23.54 11.67 -33.23
C ALA A 103 -23.90 11.46 -31.74
N LEU A 104 -24.31 12.52 -31.03
CA LEU A 104 -24.77 12.43 -29.66
C LEU A 104 -26.02 11.58 -29.49
N VAL A 105 -27.02 11.75 -30.43
CA VAL A 105 -28.22 10.95 -30.39
C VAL A 105 -27.92 9.48 -30.70
N VAL A 106 -27.07 9.19 -31.70
CA VAL A 106 -26.62 7.82 -32.00
C VAL A 106 -25.85 7.21 -30.85
N VAL A 107 -24.95 7.96 -30.21
CA VAL A 107 -24.21 7.48 -29.03
C VAL A 107 -25.14 7.25 -27.86
N LEU A 108 -26.10 8.16 -27.60
CA LEU A 108 -27.08 7.98 -26.52
C LEU A 108 -28.00 6.79 -26.74
N THR A 109 -28.40 6.50 -28.01
CA THR A 109 -29.18 5.31 -28.32
C THR A 109 -28.35 4.04 -28.21
N LEU A 110 -27.08 4.04 -28.64
CA LEU A 110 -26.18 2.90 -28.50
C LEU A 110 -25.79 2.68 -27.02
N VAL A 111 -25.52 3.73 -26.27
CA VAL A 111 -25.25 3.65 -24.81
C VAL A 111 -26.52 3.21 -24.08
N GLY A 112 -27.69 3.74 -24.45
CA GLY A 112 -28.98 3.29 -23.92
C GLY A 112 -29.23 1.79 -24.19
N ALA A 113 -28.95 1.33 -25.41
CA ALA A 113 -29.07 -0.09 -25.78
C ALA A 113 -27.98 -0.94 -25.05
N ALA A 114 -26.76 -0.44 -24.92
CA ALA A 114 -25.71 -1.12 -24.17
C ALA A 114 -25.99 -1.16 -22.67
N VAL A 115 -26.55 -0.07 -22.10
CA VAL A 115 -26.94 -0.01 -20.67
C VAL A 115 -28.15 -0.93 -20.43
N THR A 116 -29.13 -0.97 -21.31
CA THR A 116 -30.27 -1.91 -21.21
C THR A 116 -29.80 -3.36 -21.37
N ALA A 117 -28.93 -3.65 -22.34
CA ALA A 117 -28.28 -4.96 -22.44
C ALA A 117 -27.44 -5.30 -21.20
N ALA A 118 -26.64 -4.37 -20.70
CA ALA A 118 -25.86 -4.56 -19.48
C ALA A 118 -26.75 -4.70 -18.24
N LEU A 119 -27.92 -4.09 -18.18
CA LEU A 119 -28.89 -4.27 -17.10
C LEU A 119 -29.67 -5.59 -17.23
N MET A 120 -29.90 -6.07 -18.46
CA MET A 120 -30.53 -7.38 -18.73
C MET A 120 -29.52 -8.54 -18.51
N PHE A 121 -28.24 -8.31 -18.82
CA PHE A 121 -27.14 -9.26 -18.57
C PHE A 121 -26.33 -8.93 -17.34
N ARG A 122 -26.87 -8.11 -16.45
CA ARG A 122 -26.23 -7.87 -15.16
C ARG A 122 -26.34 -9.14 -14.32
N SER A 123 -25.46 -10.09 -14.61
CA SER A 123 -25.00 -10.99 -13.56
C SER A 123 -24.52 -10.07 -12.45
N PRO A 124 -25.04 -10.18 -11.23
CA PRO A 124 -24.50 -9.41 -10.14
C PRO A 124 -23.03 -9.80 -10.06
N VAL A 125 -22.14 -8.90 -10.49
CA VAL A 125 -20.73 -9.01 -10.18
C VAL A 125 -20.64 -8.77 -8.67
N THR A 126 -20.96 -9.80 -7.91
CA THR A 126 -20.60 -9.96 -6.53
C THR A 126 -19.08 -10.23 -6.50
N GLN A 127 -18.31 -9.21 -6.86
CA GLN A 127 -16.85 -9.28 -6.89
C GLN A 127 -16.21 -9.32 -5.49
N SER A 128 -16.99 -9.46 -4.43
CA SER A 128 -16.44 -9.45 -3.08
C SER A 128 -16.75 -10.71 -2.27
N ALA A 129 -17.88 -11.38 -2.54
CA ALA A 129 -18.27 -12.52 -1.70
C ALA A 129 -17.78 -13.87 -2.23
N ALA A 130 -17.62 -14.03 -3.53
CA ALA A 130 -17.26 -15.32 -4.12
C ALA A 130 -15.82 -15.76 -3.81
N GLY A 131 -14.87 -14.81 -3.77
CA GLY A 131 -13.48 -15.10 -3.40
C GLY A 131 -13.32 -15.40 -1.91
N CYS A 132 -14.05 -14.68 -1.05
CA CYS A 132 -13.95 -14.85 0.40
C CYS A 132 -14.71 -16.06 0.97
N ALA A 133 -15.55 -16.70 0.16
CA ALA A 133 -16.24 -17.95 0.52
C ALA A 133 -15.37 -19.19 0.24
N ALA A 134 -14.22 -19.03 -0.42
CA ALA A 134 -13.30 -20.13 -0.65
C ALA A 134 -12.78 -20.66 0.70
N PRO A 135 -12.72 -21.99 0.89
CA PRO A 135 -12.13 -22.54 2.10
C PRO A 135 -10.64 -22.17 2.19
N PRO A 136 -10.11 -21.91 3.39
CA PRO A 136 -8.68 -21.71 3.58
C PRO A 136 -7.88 -22.88 3.00
N GLY A 137 -6.90 -22.57 2.16
CA GLY A 137 -6.09 -23.58 1.49
C GLY A 137 -4.82 -23.00 0.89
N PRO A 138 -3.91 -23.84 0.37
CA PRO A 138 -2.68 -23.38 -0.24
C PRO A 138 -2.97 -22.54 -1.51
N ARG A 139 -2.24 -21.43 -1.66
CA ARG A 139 -2.34 -20.48 -2.80
C ARG A 139 -3.74 -19.91 -3.04
N VAL A 140 -4.65 -20.02 -2.07
CA VAL A 140 -5.98 -19.41 -2.16
C VAL A 140 -5.87 -17.88 -2.20
N ASP A 141 -6.72 -17.24 -3.00
CA ASP A 141 -6.84 -15.79 -3.03
C ASP A 141 -7.97 -15.34 -2.09
N LEU A 142 -7.58 -14.80 -0.95
CA LEU A 142 -8.44 -14.23 0.08
C LEU A 142 -8.06 -12.77 0.34
N ALA A 143 -7.48 -12.10 -0.67
CA ALA A 143 -7.11 -10.69 -0.56
C ALA A 143 -8.34 -9.84 -0.21
N ARG A 144 -8.13 -8.90 0.73
CA ARG A 144 -9.16 -7.95 1.19
C ARG A 144 -10.38 -8.59 1.86
N CYS A 145 -10.35 -9.89 2.15
CA CYS A 145 -11.44 -10.58 2.84
C CYS A 145 -11.52 -10.21 4.32
N ALA A 146 -12.75 -10.15 4.84
CA ALA A 146 -13.00 -10.05 6.27
C ALA A 146 -13.00 -11.47 6.86
N LEU A 147 -11.89 -11.85 7.49
CA LEU A 147 -11.64 -13.18 8.05
C LEU A 147 -11.37 -13.10 9.56
N ASP A 148 -11.94 -12.10 10.23
CA ASP A 148 -11.77 -11.91 11.67
C ASP A 148 -12.22 -13.14 12.44
N GLY A 149 -11.39 -13.61 13.36
CA GLY A 149 -11.65 -14.82 14.12
C GLY A 149 -11.59 -16.13 13.33
N LEU A 150 -11.08 -16.10 12.07
CA LEU A 150 -10.92 -17.30 11.26
C LEU A 150 -10.26 -18.42 12.08
N SER A 151 -10.87 -19.61 12.07
CA SER A 151 -10.30 -20.79 12.71
C SER A 151 -9.67 -21.71 11.66
N ALA A 152 -8.35 -21.61 11.52
CA ALA A 152 -7.55 -22.40 10.60
C ALA A 152 -6.27 -22.94 11.28
N ALA A 153 -6.41 -23.33 12.55
CA ALA A 153 -5.30 -23.93 13.30
C ALA A 153 -4.81 -25.22 12.62
N GLY A 154 -3.49 -25.31 12.39
CA GLY A 154 -2.86 -26.41 11.66
C GLY A 154 -3.17 -26.45 10.15
N GLY A 155 -3.93 -25.47 9.63
CA GLY A 155 -4.32 -25.39 8.22
C GLY A 155 -3.13 -25.10 7.31
N ASP A 156 -3.23 -25.51 6.05
CA ASP A 156 -2.24 -25.20 5.01
C ASP A 156 -2.68 -23.95 4.23
N LEU A 157 -1.99 -22.86 4.44
CA LEU A 157 -2.14 -21.57 3.76
C LEU A 157 -0.86 -21.17 3.02
N THR A 158 -0.03 -22.17 2.64
CA THR A 158 1.23 -21.95 1.95
C THR A 158 1.01 -21.15 0.67
N GLY A 159 1.69 -20.00 0.53
CA GLY A 159 1.59 -19.12 -0.62
C GLY A 159 0.21 -18.47 -0.80
N ALA A 160 -0.68 -18.50 0.20
CA ALA A 160 -1.98 -17.86 0.13
C ALA A 160 -1.86 -16.34 -0.05
N ILE A 161 -2.79 -15.74 -0.79
CA ILE A 161 -2.87 -14.30 -1.04
C ILE A 161 -3.85 -13.71 -0.03
N LEU A 162 -3.32 -13.07 1.01
CA LEU A 162 -4.05 -12.51 2.14
C LEU A 162 -3.77 -11.01 2.32
N ASN A 163 -3.26 -10.36 1.28
CA ASN A 163 -2.92 -8.94 1.35
C ASN A 163 -4.17 -8.09 1.60
N ASN A 164 -4.06 -7.17 2.57
CA ASN A 164 -5.15 -6.33 3.06
C ASN A 164 -6.34 -7.10 3.67
N ALA A 165 -6.23 -8.41 3.92
CA ALA A 165 -7.27 -9.16 4.62
C ALA A 165 -7.37 -8.74 6.10
N SER A 166 -8.56 -8.83 6.67
CA SER A 166 -8.77 -8.71 8.12
C SER A 166 -8.78 -10.10 8.75
N LEU A 167 -7.80 -10.37 9.59
CA LEU A 167 -7.57 -11.63 10.31
C LEU A 167 -7.47 -11.37 11.81
N ALA A 168 -8.11 -10.29 12.30
CA ALA A 168 -8.03 -9.93 13.71
C ALA A 168 -8.59 -11.07 14.58
N GLY A 169 -7.80 -11.47 15.59
CA GLY A 169 -8.14 -12.59 16.48
C GLY A 169 -8.21 -13.96 15.81
N ALA A 170 -7.72 -14.11 14.58
CA ALA A 170 -7.72 -15.41 13.89
C ALA A 170 -6.90 -16.46 14.66
N ARG A 171 -7.34 -17.71 14.62
CA ARG A 171 -6.66 -18.86 15.22
C ARG A 171 -5.88 -19.59 14.13
N LEU A 172 -4.60 -19.31 14.07
CA LEU A 172 -3.65 -19.82 13.07
C LEU A 172 -2.50 -20.60 13.73
N ASP A 173 -2.74 -21.09 14.96
CA ASP A 173 -1.77 -21.91 15.66
C ASP A 173 -1.34 -23.10 14.80
N ARG A 174 -0.03 -23.32 14.65
CA ARG A 174 0.57 -24.36 13.82
C ARG A 174 0.17 -24.33 12.33
N ALA A 175 -0.45 -23.26 11.85
CA ALA A 175 -0.77 -23.11 10.44
C ALA A 175 0.51 -22.97 9.59
N ARG A 176 0.43 -23.41 8.35
CA ARG A 176 1.49 -23.24 7.36
C ARG A 176 1.17 -22.02 6.51
N LEU A 177 1.98 -20.99 6.62
CA LEU A 177 1.88 -19.71 5.92
C LEU A 177 3.18 -19.39 5.18
N ASP A 178 3.97 -20.42 4.88
CA ASP A 178 5.24 -20.28 4.18
C ASP A 178 5.02 -19.53 2.84
N GLY A 179 5.74 -18.42 2.62
CA GLY A 179 5.64 -17.59 1.43
C GLY A 179 4.29 -16.88 1.22
N ALA A 180 3.37 -16.91 2.19
CA ALA A 180 2.07 -16.23 2.08
C ALA A 180 2.24 -14.71 1.94
N ASP A 181 1.34 -14.09 1.17
CA ASP A 181 1.29 -12.63 1.01
C ASP A 181 0.31 -12.02 2.01
N LEU A 182 0.83 -11.56 3.13
CA LEU A 182 0.10 -10.92 4.23
C LEU A 182 0.36 -9.40 4.29
N ARG A 183 0.78 -8.78 3.19
CA ARG A 183 1.07 -7.34 3.15
C ARG A 183 -0.16 -6.54 3.55
N TYR A 184 0.01 -5.65 4.53
CA TYR A 184 -1.05 -4.79 5.06
C TYR A 184 -2.25 -5.54 5.66
N ALA A 185 -2.12 -6.85 5.92
CA ALA A 185 -3.15 -7.60 6.62
C ALA A 185 -3.29 -7.11 8.06
N ASN A 186 -4.50 -7.22 8.58
CA ASN A 186 -4.77 -6.97 9.99
C ASN A 186 -4.78 -8.31 10.75
N LEU A 187 -3.70 -8.59 11.46
CA LEU A 187 -3.52 -9.78 12.31
C LEU A 187 -3.50 -9.41 13.80
N ALA A 188 -4.13 -8.29 14.17
CA ALA A 188 -4.16 -7.88 15.57
C ALA A 188 -4.75 -8.99 16.45
N ALA A 189 -4.07 -9.32 17.55
CA ALA A 189 -4.43 -10.38 18.50
C ALA A 189 -4.60 -11.78 17.87
N ALA A 190 -4.09 -12.02 16.66
CA ALA A 190 -4.13 -13.35 16.04
C ALA A 190 -3.22 -14.32 16.80
N LYS A 191 -3.62 -15.59 16.86
CA LYS A 191 -2.86 -16.68 17.46
C LYS A 191 -2.07 -17.41 16.40
N LEU A 192 -0.76 -17.26 16.41
CA LEU A 192 0.20 -17.79 15.44
C LEU A 192 1.26 -18.66 16.13
N GLY A 193 0.96 -19.17 17.31
CA GLY A 193 1.86 -20.04 18.05
C GLY A 193 2.26 -21.27 17.23
N TYR A 194 3.58 -21.52 17.12
CA TYR A 194 4.14 -22.62 16.31
C TYR A 194 3.79 -22.54 14.81
N ALA A 195 3.27 -21.43 14.29
CA ALA A 195 2.96 -21.28 12.88
C ALA A 195 4.27 -21.16 12.05
N ARG A 196 4.19 -21.61 10.80
CA ARG A 196 5.28 -21.49 9.85
C ARG A 196 5.01 -20.32 8.91
N LEU A 197 5.87 -19.32 8.95
CA LEU A 197 5.80 -18.10 8.17
C LEU A 197 7.13 -17.83 7.44
N ALA A 198 7.88 -18.88 7.13
CA ALA A 198 9.14 -18.73 6.43
C ALA A 198 8.91 -18.00 5.09
N GLU A 199 9.71 -16.95 4.82
CA GLU A 199 9.61 -16.09 3.63
C GLU A 199 8.24 -15.41 3.41
N ALA A 200 7.36 -15.39 4.43
CA ALA A 200 6.09 -14.70 4.35
C ALA A 200 6.27 -13.18 4.21
N LYS A 201 5.39 -12.54 3.44
CA LYS A 201 5.42 -11.10 3.20
C LYS A 201 4.46 -10.40 4.17
N LEU A 202 5.00 -9.82 5.23
CA LEU A 202 4.25 -9.14 6.28
C LEU A 202 4.46 -7.61 6.27
N VAL A 203 4.88 -7.06 5.13
CA VAL A 203 5.17 -5.63 4.99
C VAL A 203 3.96 -4.79 5.38
N GLY A 204 4.14 -3.93 6.37
CA GLY A 204 3.09 -3.02 6.85
C GLY A 204 1.90 -3.70 7.53
N ALA A 205 1.99 -5.00 7.86
CA ALA A 205 0.93 -5.70 8.58
C ALA A 205 0.73 -5.14 9.98
N ASN A 206 -0.51 -5.18 10.45
CA ASN A 206 -0.86 -4.91 11.85
C ASN A 206 -0.78 -6.22 12.63
N LEU A 207 0.27 -6.36 13.45
CA LEU A 207 0.57 -7.54 14.26
C LEU A 207 0.45 -7.23 15.77
N ARG A 208 -0.28 -6.16 16.12
CA ARG A 208 -0.41 -5.72 17.52
C ARG A 208 -1.00 -6.83 18.37
N ALA A 209 -0.33 -7.10 19.50
CA ALA A 209 -0.74 -8.14 20.46
C ALA A 209 -0.90 -9.54 19.85
N ALA A 210 -0.35 -9.81 18.66
CA ALA A 210 -0.35 -11.14 18.06
C ALA A 210 0.57 -12.09 18.83
N ASP A 211 0.21 -13.36 18.89
CA ASP A 211 1.01 -14.39 19.54
C ASP A 211 1.80 -15.20 18.50
N PHE A 212 3.11 -14.99 18.46
CA PHE A 212 4.07 -15.72 17.63
C PHE A 212 4.96 -16.66 18.46
N ALA A 213 4.53 -17.09 19.62
CA ALA A 213 5.34 -17.98 20.42
C ALA A 213 5.77 -19.22 19.62
N TYR A 214 7.10 -19.45 19.53
CA TYR A 214 7.71 -20.55 18.79
C TYR A 214 7.39 -20.58 17.29
N ALA A 215 6.97 -19.47 16.67
CA ALA A 215 6.71 -19.40 15.25
C ALA A 215 8.02 -19.38 14.44
N ASP A 216 7.99 -19.92 13.23
CA ASP A 216 9.09 -19.84 12.27
C ASP A 216 8.86 -18.63 11.33
N LEU A 217 9.63 -17.57 11.53
CA LEU A 217 9.61 -16.33 10.75
C LEU A 217 10.89 -16.15 9.91
N LYS A 218 11.60 -17.23 9.63
CA LYS A 218 12.85 -17.18 8.85
C LYS A 218 12.66 -16.48 7.52
N GLY A 219 13.49 -15.49 7.24
CA GLY A 219 13.45 -14.75 5.99
C GLY A 219 12.17 -13.96 5.74
N ALA A 220 11.22 -13.90 6.68
CA ALA A 220 9.99 -13.14 6.55
C ALA A 220 10.26 -11.63 6.40
N ASP A 221 9.46 -10.93 5.59
CA ASP A 221 9.56 -9.48 5.44
C ASP A 221 8.53 -8.78 6.34
N LEU A 222 8.99 -8.33 7.50
CA LEU A 222 8.24 -7.58 8.51
C LEU A 222 8.48 -6.07 8.41
N SER A 223 9.01 -5.59 7.28
CA SER A 223 9.29 -4.17 7.10
C SER A 223 8.02 -3.33 7.31
N TYR A 224 8.11 -2.28 8.12
CA TYR A 224 6.98 -1.40 8.46
C TYR A 224 5.82 -2.06 9.22
N ALA A 225 5.93 -3.32 9.64
CA ALA A 225 4.91 -3.98 10.45
C ALA A 225 4.82 -3.36 11.85
N ASP A 226 3.65 -3.43 12.48
CA ASP A 226 3.44 -3.02 13.86
C ASP A 226 3.32 -4.25 14.76
N LEU A 227 4.37 -4.56 15.50
CA LEU A 227 4.44 -5.68 16.44
C LEU A 227 4.18 -5.24 17.90
N THR A 228 3.66 -4.04 18.13
CA THR A 228 3.46 -3.54 19.50
C THR A 228 2.67 -4.53 20.35
N GLY A 229 3.26 -4.96 21.47
CA GLY A 229 2.64 -5.93 22.39
C GLY A 229 2.58 -7.36 21.88
N ALA A 230 3.17 -7.68 20.72
CA ALA A 230 3.23 -9.06 20.24
C ALA A 230 4.15 -9.92 21.11
N THR A 231 3.84 -11.21 21.21
CA THR A 231 4.65 -12.22 21.88
C THR A 231 5.54 -12.93 20.87
N LEU A 232 6.86 -12.85 21.04
CA LEU A 232 7.86 -13.48 20.17
C LEU A 232 8.72 -14.54 20.89
N GLY A 233 8.28 -15.02 22.04
CA GLY A 233 9.02 -15.99 22.84
C GLY A 233 9.32 -17.27 22.04
N GLY A 234 10.61 -17.58 21.82
CA GLY A 234 11.03 -18.75 21.03
C GLY A 234 10.80 -18.67 19.53
N ALA A 235 10.34 -17.54 18.98
CA ALA A 235 10.18 -17.36 17.55
C ALA A 235 11.55 -17.27 16.84
N ASP A 236 11.66 -17.87 15.67
CA ASP A 236 12.87 -17.82 14.85
C ASP A 236 12.75 -16.70 13.80
N LEU A 237 13.46 -15.60 14.02
CA LEU A 237 13.51 -14.43 13.15
C LEU A 237 14.76 -14.41 12.25
N SER A 238 15.51 -15.52 12.14
CA SER A 238 16.74 -15.58 11.36
C SER A 238 16.52 -15.09 9.92
N GLY A 239 17.25 -14.04 9.53
CA GLY A 239 17.12 -13.44 8.21
C GLY A 239 15.84 -12.62 7.99
N ALA A 240 14.95 -12.52 8.97
CA ALA A 240 13.75 -11.68 8.85
C ALA A 240 14.09 -10.19 8.74
N ARG A 241 13.42 -9.48 7.85
CA ARG A 241 13.60 -8.04 7.64
C ARG A 241 12.63 -7.24 8.50
N LEU A 242 13.16 -6.29 9.25
CA LEU A 242 12.43 -5.46 10.21
C LEU A 242 12.61 -3.95 9.94
N ASP A 243 12.87 -3.60 8.68
CA ASP A 243 13.10 -2.21 8.28
C ASP A 243 11.97 -1.28 8.73
N SER A 244 12.25 -0.36 9.64
CA SER A 244 11.26 0.60 10.13
C SER A 244 10.01 -0.03 10.78
N ALA A 245 10.06 -1.30 11.18
CA ALA A 245 9.00 -1.94 11.95
C ALA A 245 8.84 -1.25 13.31
N ILE A 246 7.67 -1.37 13.92
CA ILE A 246 7.43 -1.00 15.31
C ILE A 246 7.57 -2.29 16.13
N TRP A 247 8.55 -2.30 17.02
CA TRP A 247 8.86 -3.49 17.83
C TRP A 247 7.83 -3.73 18.94
N VAL A 248 7.96 -4.84 19.64
CA VAL A 248 7.03 -5.26 20.70
C VAL A 248 6.87 -4.25 21.84
N ASP A 249 7.90 -3.47 22.12
CA ASP A 249 7.91 -2.41 23.13
C ASP A 249 7.51 -1.02 22.58
N GLY A 250 7.05 -0.96 21.33
CA GLY A 250 6.63 0.27 20.66
C GLY A 250 7.78 1.09 20.06
N ARG A 251 9.05 0.68 20.22
CA ARG A 251 10.17 1.37 19.57
C ARG A 251 10.24 1.05 18.08
N ARG A 252 10.74 2.00 17.30
CA ARG A 252 10.94 1.77 15.87
C ARG A 252 12.30 1.13 15.61
N CYS A 253 12.32 0.10 14.79
CA CYS A 253 13.54 -0.52 14.30
C CYS A 253 14.22 0.38 13.26
N ALA A 254 15.54 0.42 13.26
CA ALA A 254 16.33 1.11 12.25
C ALA A 254 16.15 0.44 10.87
N ARG A 255 16.59 1.14 9.83
CA ARG A 255 16.73 0.52 8.49
C ARG A 255 17.78 -0.59 8.57
N GLU A 256 17.63 -1.60 7.74
CA GLU A 256 18.54 -2.76 7.68
C GLU A 256 18.55 -3.61 8.97
N SER A 257 17.49 -3.53 9.80
CA SER A 257 17.30 -4.46 10.91
C SER A 257 16.97 -5.84 10.38
N VAL A 258 17.85 -6.81 10.61
CA VAL A 258 17.70 -8.21 10.15
C VAL A 258 17.86 -9.15 11.34
N GLY A 259 16.97 -10.14 11.44
CA GLY A 259 17.00 -11.15 12.52
C GLY A 259 16.60 -10.61 13.90
N GLY A 260 16.41 -9.32 14.03
CA GLY A 260 16.06 -8.63 15.27
C GLY A 260 15.94 -7.13 15.06
N CYS A 261 15.28 -6.44 16.00
CA CYS A 261 15.13 -5.01 15.93
C CYS A 261 16.37 -4.29 16.44
N VAL A 262 17.04 -3.54 15.58
CA VAL A 262 18.05 -2.57 15.99
C VAL A 262 17.33 -1.26 16.27
N PRO A 263 17.30 -0.75 17.51
CA PRO A 263 16.56 0.47 17.82
C PRO A 263 17.20 1.70 17.17
N VAL A 264 16.38 2.64 16.70
CA VAL A 264 16.89 3.94 16.23
C VAL A 264 17.44 4.72 17.42
N PRO A 265 18.69 5.21 17.38
CA PRO A 265 19.25 6.02 18.45
C PRO A 265 18.36 7.26 18.72
N GLY A 266 17.95 7.46 19.99
CA GLY A 266 17.12 8.60 20.40
C GLY A 266 15.62 8.48 20.13
N GLY A 267 15.14 7.37 19.60
CA GLY A 267 13.71 7.09 19.47
C GLY A 267 13.11 6.74 20.83
N ALA A 268 12.34 7.66 21.43
CA ALA A 268 11.52 7.33 22.59
C ALA A 268 10.45 6.29 22.19
N PRO A 269 10.05 5.37 23.10
CA PRO A 269 8.90 4.52 22.85
C PRO A 269 7.69 5.38 22.55
N SER A 270 6.90 5.02 21.52
CA SER A 270 5.64 5.74 21.25
C SER A 270 4.79 5.65 22.51
N ALA A 271 4.48 6.81 23.11
CA ALA A 271 3.63 6.89 24.31
C ALA A 271 2.31 6.15 24.06
N LYS A 272 1.90 5.38 25.09
CA LYS A 272 0.64 4.64 25.15
C LYS A 272 -0.57 5.55 24.97
#